data_cecf0db98e785da23cf413c0210d62eb
#
_entry.id   cecf0db98e785da23cf413c0210d62eb
#
_cell.length_a   1.000
_cell.length_b   1.000
_cell.length_c   1.000
_cell.angle_alpha   90.00
_cell.angle_beta   90.00
_cell.angle_gamma   90.00
#
_symmetry.space_group_name_H-M   'P 1'
#
loop_
_entity.id
_entity.type
_entity.pdbx_description
1 polymer ?
#
loop_
_entity_poly.entity_id
_entity_poly.type
_entity_poly.pdbx_seq_one_letter_code
_entity_poly.pdbx_strand_id
1 'polypeptide(L)'
;LPAVGTGAAFSPRSNLDLLRWYARLMDKANTAVFLTAAFGVNDLFEEVLEHPKPYLRYVLLESADRDMDLLNGSPLNEVAVANILPHNEFERWMEEHLSGLNTHVKYIHTKYMIIDPLGEDPLVITGSANFSDASTRKNDENMLVIRGDNRVADIYLSEFMRLFNHFQFRGLVHARAATGPESARSFLVPNDSWKARYYQPGTPKYLERLYFAGHH
;
A
#
# COMPACT_ATOMS: atom_id res chain seq x y z
N LEU A 1 13.20 -14.54 10.38
CA LEU A 1 12.93 -14.57 8.94
C LEU A 1 12.54 -15.99 8.50
N PRO A 2 11.67 -16.16 7.48
CA PRO A 2 11.42 -17.46 6.87
C PRO A 2 12.70 -18.01 6.20
N ALA A 3 12.71 -19.30 5.87
CA ALA A 3 13.76 -19.85 5.01
C ALA A 3 13.71 -19.17 3.62
N VAL A 4 14.87 -19.12 2.93
CA VAL A 4 14.93 -18.65 1.55
C VAL A 4 14.13 -19.62 0.65
N GLY A 5 13.43 -19.09 -0.32
CA GLY A 5 12.52 -19.82 -1.20
C GLY A 5 11.06 -19.58 -0.85
N THR A 6 10.18 -20.50 -1.22
CA THR A 6 8.74 -20.37 -1.08
C THR A 6 8.20 -21.29 0.01
N GLY A 7 7.55 -20.70 1.02
CA GLY A 7 6.78 -21.38 2.03
C GLY A 7 5.28 -21.16 1.83
N ALA A 8 4.45 -22.10 2.28
CA ALA A 8 3.00 -21.97 2.27
C ALA A 8 2.44 -21.97 3.70
N ALA A 9 1.40 -21.18 3.93
CA ALA A 9 0.64 -21.17 5.16
C ALA A 9 -0.85 -21.27 4.84
N PHE A 10 -1.58 -22.04 5.64
CA PHE A 10 -3.00 -22.31 5.45
C PHE A 10 -3.81 -21.84 6.64
N SER A 11 -5.04 -21.43 6.40
CA SER A 11 -6.09 -21.14 7.37
C SER A 11 -7.25 -22.16 7.22
N PRO A 12 -8.14 -22.34 8.23
CA PRO A 12 -8.18 -21.60 9.48
C PRO A 12 -7.14 -22.06 10.50
N ARG A 13 -6.74 -21.16 11.38
CA ARG A 13 -5.82 -21.40 12.49
C ARG A 13 -6.50 -21.13 13.83
N SER A 14 -6.01 -21.75 14.88
CA SER A 14 -6.58 -21.59 16.24
C SER A 14 -6.29 -20.20 16.86
N ASN A 15 -5.28 -19.49 16.37
CA ASN A 15 -4.84 -18.21 16.92
C ASN A 15 -4.34 -17.25 15.81
N LEU A 16 -3.88 -16.06 16.20
CA LEU A 16 -3.35 -15.01 15.31
C LEU A 16 -1.82 -15.01 15.17
N ASP A 17 -1.13 -16.08 15.54
CA ASP A 17 0.34 -16.09 15.54
C ASP A 17 0.91 -15.88 14.13
N LEU A 18 0.25 -16.39 13.10
CA LEU A 18 0.63 -16.15 11.71
C LEU A 18 0.53 -14.66 11.34
N LEU A 19 -0.58 -14.01 11.72
CA LEU A 19 -0.79 -12.59 11.44
C LEU A 19 0.20 -11.71 12.22
N ARG A 20 0.43 -12.02 13.50
CA ARG A 20 1.47 -11.37 14.31
C ARG A 20 2.86 -11.57 13.72
N TRP A 21 3.12 -12.72 13.14
CA TRP A 21 4.40 -12.97 12.49
C TRP A 21 4.58 -12.07 11.26
N TYR A 22 3.54 -11.90 10.43
CA TYR A 22 3.57 -10.98 9.30
C TYR A 22 3.79 -9.53 9.75
N ALA A 23 3.10 -9.08 10.78
CA ALA A 23 3.29 -7.75 11.35
C ALA A 23 4.73 -7.54 11.87
N ARG A 24 5.33 -8.56 12.52
CA ARG A 24 6.75 -8.51 12.94
C ARG A 24 7.72 -8.49 11.76
N LEU A 25 7.40 -9.14 10.64
CA LEU A 25 8.24 -9.04 9.43
C LEU A 25 8.19 -7.62 8.87
N MET A 26 7.00 -7.04 8.81
CA MET A 26 6.80 -5.64 8.42
C MET A 26 7.57 -4.68 9.33
N ASP A 27 7.48 -4.86 10.66
CA ASP A 27 8.16 -4.03 11.66
C ASP A 27 9.69 -4.04 11.52
N LYS A 28 10.26 -5.11 11.00
CA LYS A 28 11.69 -5.32 10.79
C LYS A 28 12.20 -4.98 9.40
N ALA A 29 11.38 -4.33 8.59
CA ALA A 29 11.82 -3.86 7.28
C ALA A 29 13.01 -2.88 7.39
N ASN A 30 13.88 -2.88 6.41
CA ASN A 30 15.06 -2.02 6.40
C ASN A 30 14.86 -0.75 5.56
N THR A 31 14.18 -0.87 4.41
CA THR A 31 14.12 0.20 3.41
C THR A 31 12.70 0.58 3.01
N ALA A 32 11.82 -0.39 2.78
CA ALA A 32 10.44 -0.11 2.38
C ALA A 32 9.47 -1.28 2.59
N VAL A 33 8.20 -0.94 2.80
CA VAL A 33 7.06 -1.88 2.85
C VAL A 33 5.96 -1.39 1.92
N PHE A 34 5.33 -2.34 1.21
CA PHE A 34 4.19 -2.10 0.34
C PHE A 34 3.08 -3.08 0.72
N LEU A 35 1.93 -2.57 1.16
CA LEU A 35 0.81 -3.35 1.69
C LEU A 35 -0.48 -3.04 0.93
N THR A 36 -1.20 -4.06 0.48
CA THR A 36 -2.58 -3.93 0.01
C THR A 36 -3.56 -4.46 1.05
N ALA A 37 -4.60 -3.69 1.37
CA ALA A 37 -5.61 -4.05 2.35
C ALA A 37 -7.02 -3.75 1.83
N ALA A 38 -7.70 -4.77 1.31
CA ALA A 38 -9.02 -4.64 0.70
C ALA A 38 -10.15 -4.37 1.71
N PHE A 39 -9.99 -4.74 2.98
CA PHE A 39 -11.00 -4.61 4.03
C PHE A 39 -10.49 -3.86 5.27
N GLY A 40 -9.65 -2.85 5.05
CA GLY A 40 -9.00 -2.12 6.12
C GLY A 40 -7.72 -2.78 6.63
N VAL A 41 -7.03 -2.10 7.51
CA VAL A 41 -5.80 -2.57 8.14
C VAL A 41 -6.17 -3.19 9.49
N ASN A 42 -5.58 -4.33 9.83
CA ASN A 42 -5.77 -4.95 11.14
C ASN A 42 -4.91 -4.25 12.19
N ASP A 43 -5.39 -4.15 13.43
CA ASP A 43 -4.75 -3.49 14.58
C ASP A 43 -3.25 -3.86 14.72
N LEU A 44 -2.86 -5.10 14.43
CA LEU A 44 -1.47 -5.55 14.49
C LEU A 44 -0.54 -4.85 13.48
N PHE A 45 -1.06 -4.46 12.33
CA PHE A 45 -0.32 -3.71 11.32
C PHE A 45 -0.45 -2.21 11.55
N GLU A 46 -1.59 -1.75 12.06
CA GLU A 46 -1.79 -0.36 12.49
C GLU A 46 -0.75 0.03 13.54
N GLU A 47 -0.55 -0.81 14.56
CA GLU A 47 0.48 -0.61 15.58
C GLU A 47 1.87 -0.38 14.96
N VAL A 48 2.22 -1.13 13.91
CA VAL A 48 3.50 -0.92 13.19
C VAL A 48 3.50 0.39 12.40
N LEU A 49 2.37 0.76 11.79
CA LEU A 49 2.24 1.96 10.96
C LEU A 49 2.20 3.25 11.79
N GLU A 50 1.67 3.21 13.00
CA GLU A 50 1.63 4.34 13.94
C GLU A 50 3.02 4.73 14.44
N HIS A 51 3.89 3.74 14.66
CA HIS A 51 5.21 4.00 15.20
C HIS A 51 6.15 4.59 14.14
N PRO A 52 6.90 5.65 14.46
CA PRO A 52 7.91 6.19 13.55
C PRO A 52 8.97 5.15 13.23
N LYS A 53 9.22 4.94 11.94
CA LYS A 53 10.24 4.02 11.42
C LYS A 53 11.07 4.74 10.36
N PRO A 54 12.34 4.38 10.17
CA PRO A 54 13.23 5.05 9.21
C PRO A 54 13.07 4.55 7.77
N TYR A 55 12.01 3.78 7.46
CA TYR A 55 11.75 3.22 6.13
C TYR A 55 10.41 3.67 5.55
N LEU A 56 10.30 3.63 4.23
CA LEU A 56 9.09 4.01 3.50
C LEU A 56 7.98 2.96 3.67
N ARG A 57 6.74 3.42 3.80
CA ARG A 57 5.57 2.55 3.91
C ARG A 57 4.47 3.01 2.98
N TYR A 58 4.13 2.16 2.04
CA TYR A 58 3.06 2.38 1.09
C TYR A 58 1.88 1.48 1.43
N VAL A 59 0.71 2.08 1.64
CA VAL A 59 -0.53 1.36 1.96
C VAL A 59 -1.59 1.70 0.93
N LEU A 60 -2.13 0.66 0.29
CA LEU A 60 -3.19 0.78 -0.71
C LEU A 60 -4.47 0.15 -0.16
N LEU A 61 -5.48 0.99 0.07
CA LEU A 61 -6.76 0.62 0.66
C LEU A 61 -7.87 0.60 -0.39
N GLU A 62 -8.86 -0.28 -0.22
CA GLU A 62 -10.11 -0.22 -0.99
C GLU A 62 -10.93 1.00 -0.60
N SER A 63 -11.13 1.24 0.70
CA SER A 63 -11.93 2.34 1.22
C SER A 63 -11.16 3.14 2.29
N ALA A 64 -11.50 4.41 2.43
CA ALA A 64 -11.09 5.23 3.55
C ALA A 64 -11.90 4.82 4.78
N ASP A 65 -11.36 3.93 5.59
CA ASP A 65 -11.93 3.55 6.87
C ASP A 65 -11.44 4.47 8.01
N ARG A 66 -11.90 4.16 9.24
CA ARG A 66 -11.73 4.95 10.47
C ARG A 66 -10.27 5.33 10.80
N ASP A 67 -9.31 4.70 10.14
CA ASP A 67 -7.92 4.67 10.54
C ASP A 67 -7.01 5.56 9.67
N MET A 68 -7.59 6.39 8.77
CA MET A 68 -6.82 7.29 7.90
C MET A 68 -5.95 8.28 8.68
N ASP A 69 -6.41 8.75 9.84
CA ASP A 69 -5.64 9.68 10.68
C ASP A 69 -4.42 8.97 11.30
N LEU A 70 -4.56 7.71 11.70
CA LEU A 70 -3.47 6.89 12.21
C LEU A 70 -2.43 6.60 11.14
N LEU A 71 -2.88 6.22 9.94
CA LEU A 71 -2.01 5.94 8.80
C LEU A 71 -1.24 7.18 8.33
N ASN A 72 -1.84 8.35 8.45
CA ASN A 72 -1.19 9.63 8.15
C ASN A 72 -0.29 10.17 9.29
N GLY A 73 -0.23 9.50 10.44
CA GLY A 73 0.54 9.91 11.61
C GLY A 73 2.06 9.90 11.43
N SER A 74 2.58 9.23 10.41
CA SER A 74 4.01 9.23 10.08
C SER A 74 4.24 9.82 8.68
N PRO A 75 5.20 10.74 8.53
CA PRO A 75 5.50 11.35 7.22
C PRO A 75 6.07 10.35 6.20
N LEU A 76 6.50 9.16 6.63
CA LEU A 76 6.97 8.08 5.75
C LEU A 76 5.87 7.08 5.38
N ASN A 77 4.63 7.32 5.80
CA ASN A 77 3.46 6.58 5.32
C ASN A 77 2.88 7.30 4.11
N GLU A 78 2.84 6.62 2.98
CA GLU A 78 2.13 7.05 1.78
C GLU A 78 0.88 6.18 1.64
N VAL A 79 -0.31 6.79 1.66
CA VAL A 79 -1.58 6.07 1.62
C VAL A 79 -2.35 6.45 0.36
N ALA A 80 -2.85 5.45 -0.35
CA ALA A 80 -3.79 5.64 -1.45
C ALA A 80 -5.09 4.85 -1.18
N VAL A 81 -6.21 5.44 -1.57
CA VAL A 81 -7.55 4.85 -1.43
C VAL A 81 -8.18 4.71 -2.80
N ALA A 82 -8.73 3.54 -3.09
CA ALA A 82 -9.29 3.24 -4.40
C ALA A 82 -10.75 3.70 -4.54
N ASN A 83 -11.59 3.42 -3.55
CA ASN A 83 -13.00 3.75 -3.58
C ASN A 83 -13.25 5.20 -3.15
N ILE A 84 -13.02 6.13 -4.08
CA ILE A 84 -13.29 7.55 -3.92
C ILE A 84 -14.46 7.90 -4.83
N LEU A 85 -15.51 8.50 -4.26
CA LEU A 85 -16.70 8.91 -5.01
C LEU A 85 -16.38 10.11 -5.90
N PRO A 86 -16.75 10.09 -7.19
CA PRO A 86 -16.50 11.20 -8.10
C PRO A 86 -17.37 12.42 -7.75
N HIS A 87 -16.77 13.62 -7.77
CA HIS A 87 -17.47 14.89 -7.56
C HIS A 87 -17.88 15.60 -8.87
N ASN A 88 -17.24 15.27 -9.99
CA ASN A 88 -17.47 15.96 -11.25
C ASN A 88 -17.33 15.02 -12.47
N GLU A 89 -17.62 15.52 -13.67
CA GLU A 89 -17.58 14.73 -14.90
C GLU A 89 -16.17 14.24 -15.26
N PHE A 90 -15.12 15.00 -14.92
CA PHE A 90 -13.74 14.58 -15.16
C PHE A 90 -13.35 13.40 -14.28
N GLU A 91 -13.76 13.41 -13.00
CA GLU A 91 -13.55 12.29 -12.10
C GLU A 91 -14.35 11.05 -12.55
N ARG A 92 -15.59 11.24 -13.05
CA ARG A 92 -16.39 10.15 -13.64
C ARG A 92 -15.73 9.56 -14.87
N TRP A 93 -15.12 10.38 -15.72
CA TRP A 93 -14.37 9.91 -16.89
C TRP A 93 -13.15 9.07 -16.49
N MET A 94 -12.52 9.37 -15.36
CA MET A 94 -11.41 8.57 -14.80
C MET A 94 -11.89 7.34 -14.03
N GLU A 95 -13.20 7.20 -13.81
CA GLU A 95 -13.77 6.07 -13.07
C GLU A 95 -13.62 4.77 -13.87
N GLU A 96 -13.15 3.72 -13.20
CA GLU A 96 -13.03 2.41 -13.82
C GLU A 96 -14.40 1.78 -14.09
N HIS A 97 -14.49 1.00 -15.16
CA HIS A 97 -15.70 0.27 -15.46
C HIS A 97 -15.85 -0.93 -14.52
N LEU A 98 -16.79 -0.83 -13.58
CA LEU A 98 -17.02 -1.86 -12.59
C LEU A 98 -17.82 -3.03 -13.19
N SER A 99 -17.36 -4.25 -12.94
CA SER A 99 -18.06 -5.47 -13.40
C SER A 99 -19.36 -5.74 -12.65
N GLY A 100 -19.56 -5.13 -11.48
CA GLY A 100 -20.74 -5.35 -10.62
C GLY A 100 -20.81 -6.73 -9.98
N LEU A 101 -19.78 -7.57 -10.12
CA LEU A 101 -19.78 -8.95 -9.61
C LEU A 101 -19.58 -9.04 -8.10
N ASN A 102 -19.03 -8.00 -7.47
CA ASN A 102 -18.84 -7.95 -6.03
C ASN A 102 -19.34 -6.62 -5.47
N THR A 103 -20.26 -6.70 -4.50
CA THR A 103 -20.87 -5.51 -3.89
C THR A 103 -20.03 -4.91 -2.76
N HIS A 104 -19.08 -5.67 -2.21
CA HIS A 104 -18.26 -5.26 -1.07
C HIS A 104 -16.88 -4.71 -1.46
N VAL A 105 -16.40 -5.09 -2.63
CA VAL A 105 -15.11 -4.62 -3.17
C VAL A 105 -15.32 -4.14 -4.60
N LYS A 106 -15.01 -2.89 -4.86
CA LYS A 106 -15.22 -2.26 -6.17
C LYS A 106 -13.96 -2.24 -7.01
N TYR A 107 -12.82 -1.88 -6.43
CA TYR A 107 -11.58 -1.58 -7.15
C TYR A 107 -10.42 -2.50 -6.79
N ILE A 108 -10.18 -2.76 -5.49
CA ILE A 108 -9.01 -3.50 -5.03
C ILE A 108 -9.43 -4.71 -4.20
N HIS A 109 -9.01 -5.89 -4.65
CA HIS A 109 -9.18 -7.13 -3.90
C HIS A 109 -7.86 -7.91 -3.76
N THR A 110 -6.77 -7.28 -4.04
CA THR A 110 -5.42 -7.84 -3.89
C THR A 110 -5.04 -7.97 -2.42
N LYS A 111 -4.30 -9.02 -2.09
CA LYS A 111 -3.85 -9.35 -0.74
C LYS A 111 -2.40 -9.72 -0.82
N TYR A 112 -1.53 -8.73 -0.71
CA TYR A 112 -0.10 -8.97 -0.63
C TYR A 112 0.61 -7.88 0.16
N MET A 113 1.74 -8.26 0.71
CA MET A 113 2.71 -7.38 1.35
C MET A 113 4.09 -7.67 0.77
N ILE A 114 4.81 -6.62 0.45
CA ILE A 114 6.18 -6.71 -0.05
C ILE A 114 7.08 -5.96 0.94
N ILE A 115 8.18 -6.59 1.32
CA ILE A 115 9.15 -6.02 2.26
C ILE A 115 10.51 -5.98 1.58
N ASP A 116 11.14 -4.82 1.58
CA ASP A 116 12.47 -4.56 1.03
C ASP A 116 12.67 -5.06 -0.42
N PRO A 117 11.73 -4.79 -1.37
CA PRO A 117 11.76 -5.41 -2.70
C PRO A 117 13.00 -5.09 -3.53
N LEU A 118 13.63 -3.94 -3.32
CA LEU A 118 14.86 -3.55 -4.03
C LEU A 118 16.14 -3.93 -3.27
N GLY A 119 16.00 -4.58 -2.10
CA GLY A 119 17.11 -5.06 -1.30
C GLY A 119 17.66 -6.42 -1.76
N GLU A 120 18.70 -6.89 -1.07
CA GLU A 120 19.34 -8.17 -1.36
C GLU A 120 18.49 -9.39 -0.94
N ASP A 121 17.56 -9.22 0.02
CA ASP A 121 16.75 -10.28 0.62
C ASP A 121 15.26 -9.89 0.64
N PRO A 122 14.63 -9.72 -0.52
CA PRO A 122 13.24 -9.30 -0.61
C PRO A 122 12.29 -10.37 -0.09
N LEU A 123 11.13 -9.92 0.43
CA LEU A 123 10.09 -10.80 0.93
C LEU A 123 8.74 -10.41 0.31
N VAL A 124 8.05 -11.39 -0.29
CA VAL A 124 6.69 -11.24 -0.80
C VAL A 124 5.77 -12.19 -0.03
N ILE A 125 4.70 -11.65 0.54
CA ILE A 125 3.64 -12.40 1.21
C ILE A 125 2.37 -12.16 0.41
N THR A 126 1.78 -13.21 -0.15
CA THR A 126 0.64 -13.12 -1.07
C THR A 126 -0.26 -14.34 -0.98
N GLY A 127 -1.52 -14.21 -1.35
CA GLY A 127 -2.45 -15.33 -1.37
C GLY A 127 -3.92 -14.92 -1.37
N SER A 128 -4.79 -15.79 -0.90
CA SER A 128 -6.22 -15.54 -0.83
C SER A 128 -6.65 -14.83 0.46
N ALA A 129 -5.88 -14.96 1.55
CA ALA A 129 -6.23 -14.40 2.85
C ALA A 129 -6.05 -12.88 2.90
N ASN A 130 -7.07 -12.17 3.38
CA ASN A 130 -6.87 -10.81 3.86
C ASN A 130 -5.99 -10.83 5.12
N PHE A 131 -5.27 -9.74 5.37
CA PHE A 131 -4.50 -9.57 6.61
C PHE A 131 -5.45 -9.24 7.78
N SER A 132 -6.34 -10.19 8.12
CA SER A 132 -7.42 -10.02 9.08
C SER A 132 -7.62 -11.23 10.00
N ASP A 133 -8.27 -11.01 11.13
CA ASP A 133 -8.69 -12.08 12.07
C ASP A 133 -9.57 -13.13 11.37
N ALA A 134 -10.60 -12.67 10.63
CA ALA A 134 -11.55 -13.57 9.97
C ALA A 134 -10.86 -14.49 8.96
N SER A 135 -9.98 -13.96 8.10
CA SER A 135 -9.25 -14.77 7.13
C SER A 135 -8.24 -15.71 7.79
N THR A 136 -7.71 -15.36 8.97
CA THR A 136 -6.76 -16.21 9.68
C THR A 136 -7.45 -17.34 10.45
N ARG A 137 -8.63 -17.10 11.05
CA ARG A 137 -9.24 -18.04 12.01
C ARG A 137 -10.52 -18.71 11.54
N LYS A 138 -11.19 -18.20 10.50
CA LYS A 138 -12.54 -18.63 10.13
C LYS A 138 -12.67 -19.12 8.70
N ASN A 139 -11.79 -18.66 7.80
CA ASN A 139 -11.89 -18.96 6.38
C ASN A 139 -10.84 -19.99 5.96
N ASP A 140 -11.18 -20.76 4.92
CA ASP A 140 -10.24 -21.65 4.23
C ASP A 140 -9.42 -20.83 3.25
N GLU A 141 -8.20 -20.47 3.64
CA GLU A 141 -7.32 -19.58 2.87
C GLU A 141 -5.92 -20.17 2.73
N ASN A 142 -5.19 -19.67 1.74
CA ASN A 142 -3.78 -19.97 1.58
C ASN A 142 -2.96 -18.69 1.38
N MET A 143 -1.74 -18.72 1.88
CA MET A 143 -0.74 -17.67 1.70
C MET A 143 0.59 -18.28 1.32
N LEU A 144 1.29 -17.62 0.42
CA LEU A 144 2.68 -17.90 0.08
C LEU A 144 3.57 -16.85 0.73
N VAL A 145 4.70 -17.29 1.24
CA VAL A 145 5.78 -16.45 1.75
C VAL A 145 7.02 -16.76 0.91
N ILE A 146 7.42 -15.82 0.07
CA ILE A 146 8.48 -15.97 -0.92
C ILE A 146 9.63 -15.07 -0.50
N ARG A 147 10.79 -15.64 -0.17
CA ARG A 147 11.97 -14.92 0.27
C ARG A 147 13.15 -15.12 -0.68
N GLY A 148 13.84 -14.02 -1.00
CA GLY A 148 15.07 -14.02 -1.77
C GLY A 148 14.86 -14.21 -3.28
N ASP A 149 13.63 -13.99 -3.78
CA ASP A 149 13.33 -14.01 -5.21
C ASP A 149 13.11 -12.59 -5.73
N ASN A 150 14.19 -11.97 -6.22
CA ASN A 150 14.17 -10.59 -6.73
C ASN A 150 13.20 -10.44 -7.92
N ARG A 151 13.10 -11.46 -8.78
CA ARG A 151 12.19 -11.39 -9.94
C ARG A 151 10.73 -11.33 -9.51
N VAL A 152 10.35 -12.12 -8.52
CA VAL A 152 8.99 -12.08 -7.96
C VAL A 152 8.76 -10.74 -7.27
N ALA A 153 9.71 -10.25 -6.49
CA ALA A 153 9.62 -8.96 -5.82
C ALA A 153 9.44 -7.81 -6.82
N ASP A 154 10.20 -7.79 -7.93
CA ASP A 154 10.09 -6.80 -8.99
C ASP A 154 8.71 -6.79 -9.66
N ILE A 155 8.15 -7.98 -9.94
CA ILE A 155 6.81 -8.11 -10.54
C ILE A 155 5.76 -7.53 -9.59
N TYR A 156 5.79 -7.90 -8.31
CA TYR A 156 4.84 -7.41 -7.32
C TYR A 156 4.99 -5.92 -7.04
N LEU A 157 6.24 -5.41 -6.96
CA LEU A 157 6.51 -3.98 -6.79
C LEU A 157 5.98 -3.16 -7.98
N SER A 158 6.24 -3.62 -9.19
CA SER A 158 5.79 -2.94 -10.42
C SER A 158 4.27 -2.87 -10.48
N GLU A 159 3.57 -3.96 -10.16
CA GLU A 159 2.12 -3.99 -10.11
C GLU A 159 1.57 -3.13 -8.95
N PHE A 160 2.20 -3.19 -7.78
CA PHE A 160 1.81 -2.32 -6.66
C PHE A 160 1.90 -0.85 -7.04
N MET A 161 3.02 -0.40 -7.59
CA MET A 161 3.24 1.00 -7.96
C MET A 161 2.32 1.46 -9.09
N ARG A 162 1.97 0.57 -10.02
CA ARG A 162 0.97 0.85 -11.07
C ARG A 162 -0.39 1.17 -10.43
N LEU A 163 -0.86 0.32 -9.52
CA LEU A 163 -2.13 0.51 -8.79
C LEU A 163 -2.06 1.73 -7.88
N PHE A 164 -1.02 1.82 -7.06
CA PHE A 164 -0.86 2.88 -6.07
C PHE A 164 -0.85 4.27 -6.73
N ASN A 165 -0.04 4.45 -7.77
CA ASN A 165 0.05 5.73 -8.49
C ASN A 165 -1.29 6.11 -9.14
N HIS A 166 -2.02 5.13 -9.69
CA HIS A 166 -3.33 5.37 -10.28
C HIS A 166 -4.31 5.91 -9.23
N PHE A 167 -4.44 5.23 -8.09
CA PHE A 167 -5.39 5.65 -7.05
C PHE A 167 -4.92 6.87 -6.26
N GLN A 168 -3.63 7.03 -6.04
CA GLN A 168 -3.07 8.27 -5.47
C GLN A 168 -3.40 9.48 -6.36
N PHE A 169 -3.24 9.35 -7.67
CA PHE A 169 -3.60 10.41 -8.61
C PHE A 169 -5.10 10.74 -8.55
N ARG A 170 -5.98 9.74 -8.52
CA ARG A 170 -7.42 9.94 -8.34
C ARG A 170 -7.73 10.69 -7.04
N GLY A 171 -7.10 10.30 -5.94
CA GLY A 171 -7.24 10.97 -4.65
C GLY A 171 -6.82 12.43 -4.68
N LEU A 172 -5.72 12.75 -5.35
CA LEU A 172 -5.25 14.13 -5.53
C LEU A 172 -6.22 14.98 -6.36
N VAL A 173 -6.79 14.42 -7.43
CA VAL A 173 -7.79 15.09 -8.26
C VAL A 173 -9.05 15.37 -7.44
N HIS A 174 -9.53 14.37 -6.71
CA HIS A 174 -10.70 14.48 -5.84
C HIS A 174 -10.52 15.54 -4.76
N ALA A 175 -9.40 15.53 -4.03
CA ALA A 175 -9.11 16.53 -3.01
C ALA A 175 -9.05 17.95 -3.57
N ARG A 176 -8.55 18.14 -4.79
CA ARG A 176 -8.53 19.45 -5.46
C ARG A 176 -9.91 19.89 -5.92
N ALA A 177 -10.73 18.99 -6.44
CA ALA A 177 -12.11 19.30 -6.83
C ALA A 177 -12.95 19.81 -5.67
N ALA A 178 -12.70 19.30 -4.46
CA ALA A 178 -13.37 19.74 -3.24
C ALA A 178 -13.01 21.19 -2.82
N THR A 179 -11.86 21.71 -3.27
CA THR A 179 -11.40 23.07 -2.93
C THR A 179 -11.84 24.17 -3.91
N GLY A 180 -12.57 23.80 -4.98
CA GLY A 180 -13.20 24.75 -5.92
C GLY A 180 -12.73 24.60 -7.39
N PRO A 181 -13.49 25.18 -8.33
CA PRO A 181 -13.29 24.92 -9.77
C PRO A 181 -11.98 25.49 -10.35
N GLU A 182 -11.39 26.52 -9.75
CA GLU A 182 -10.11 27.08 -10.23
C GLU A 182 -8.92 26.22 -9.80
N SER A 183 -8.93 25.66 -8.60
CA SER A 183 -7.87 24.78 -8.11
C SER A 183 -7.83 23.43 -8.84
N ALA A 184 -8.98 22.97 -9.34
CA ALA A 184 -9.09 21.73 -10.11
C ALA A 184 -8.45 21.82 -11.51
N ARG A 185 -8.21 23.02 -12.05
CA ARG A 185 -7.66 23.21 -13.40
C ARG A 185 -6.13 23.23 -13.47
N SER A 186 -5.44 23.36 -12.35
CA SER A 186 -3.97 23.48 -12.30
C SER A 186 -3.29 22.17 -11.94
N PHE A 187 -3.29 21.20 -12.84
CA PHE A 187 -2.54 19.94 -12.62
C PHE A 187 -1.03 20.13 -12.80
N LEU A 188 -0.63 21.08 -13.62
CA LEU A 188 0.77 21.37 -13.89
C LEU A 188 1.18 22.69 -13.23
N VAL A 189 2.24 22.64 -12.46
CA VAL A 189 2.88 23.85 -11.92
C VAL A 189 3.69 24.51 -13.04
N PRO A 190 3.49 25.80 -13.37
CA PRO A 190 4.10 26.44 -14.53
C PRO A 190 5.60 26.74 -14.37
N ASN A 191 6.16 26.46 -13.22
CA ASN A 191 7.58 26.63 -12.87
C ASN A 191 8.12 25.38 -12.19
N ASP A 192 9.39 25.41 -11.79
CA ASP A 192 10.08 24.26 -11.21
C ASP A 192 9.99 24.16 -9.66
N SER A 193 9.15 24.96 -9.02
CA SER A 193 9.00 24.93 -7.56
C SER A 193 8.56 23.58 -7.00
N TRP A 194 7.84 22.77 -7.82
CA TRP A 194 7.40 21.42 -7.44
C TRP A 194 8.56 20.47 -7.11
N LYS A 195 9.75 20.71 -7.71
CA LYS A 195 10.90 19.81 -7.53
C LYS A 195 11.57 19.95 -6.16
N ALA A 196 11.43 21.09 -5.48
CA ALA A 196 12.15 21.37 -4.23
C ALA A 196 12.03 20.24 -3.21
N ARG A 197 10.81 19.73 -2.99
CA ARG A 197 10.53 18.63 -2.06
C ARG A 197 11.25 17.32 -2.38
N TYR A 198 11.60 17.08 -3.65
CA TYR A 198 12.31 15.88 -4.08
C TYR A 198 13.84 15.96 -3.88
N TYR A 199 14.35 17.15 -3.64
CA TYR A 199 15.79 17.42 -3.49
C TYR A 199 16.16 17.95 -2.10
N GLN A 200 15.18 18.23 -1.24
CA GLN A 200 15.42 18.68 0.12
C GLN A 200 15.66 17.45 1.02
N PRO A 201 16.89 17.27 1.59
CA PRO A 201 17.21 16.15 2.47
C PRO A 201 16.24 16.02 3.64
N GLY A 202 15.89 14.78 3.98
CA GLY A 202 14.98 14.45 5.09
C GLY A 202 13.49 14.55 4.79
N THR A 203 13.09 15.03 3.60
CA THR A 203 11.67 14.98 3.22
C THR A 203 11.27 13.58 2.72
N PRO A 204 10.00 13.16 2.88
CA PRO A 204 9.53 11.87 2.37
C PRO A 204 9.80 11.69 0.87
N LYS A 205 9.54 12.72 0.06
CA LYS A 205 9.78 12.68 -1.40
C LYS A 205 11.26 12.63 -1.78
N TYR A 206 12.15 13.15 -0.95
CA TYR A 206 13.58 12.97 -1.12
C TYR A 206 14.00 11.52 -0.87
N LEU A 207 13.49 10.91 0.21
CA LEU A 207 13.76 9.51 0.55
C LEU A 207 13.17 8.55 -0.49
N GLU A 208 11.94 8.79 -0.94
CA GLU A 208 11.31 8.06 -2.04
C GLU A 208 12.17 8.12 -3.32
N ARG A 209 12.62 9.31 -3.71
CA ARG A 209 13.49 9.48 -4.87
C ARG A 209 14.79 8.70 -4.74
N LEU A 210 15.44 8.74 -3.57
CA LEU A 210 16.67 7.98 -3.34
C LEU A 210 16.42 6.48 -3.42
N TYR A 211 15.36 6.00 -2.77
CA TYR A 211 14.97 4.60 -2.79
C TYR A 211 14.81 4.06 -4.21
N PHE A 212 13.98 4.71 -5.04
CA PHE A 212 13.77 4.28 -6.42
C PHE A 212 14.95 4.57 -7.37
N ALA A 213 15.91 5.39 -6.96
CA ALA A 213 17.17 5.59 -7.69
C ALA A 213 18.27 4.58 -7.29
N GLY A 214 17.97 3.60 -6.45
CA GLY A 214 18.92 2.59 -6.00
C GLY A 214 19.90 3.05 -4.91
N HIS A 215 19.54 4.09 -4.17
CA HIS A 215 20.30 4.59 -3.00
C HIS A 215 19.56 4.21 -1.70
N HIS A 216 19.49 2.92 -1.41
CA HIS A 216 18.81 2.36 -0.23
C HIS A 216 19.75 1.52 0.63
#